data_c68d7b2689694e8780118d7feaf9a897
#
_entry.id   c68d7b2689694e8780118d7feaf9a897
#
_cell.length_a   1.000
_cell.length_b   1.000
_cell.length_c   1.000
_cell.angle_alpha   90.00
_cell.angle_beta   90.00
_cell.angle_gamma   90.00
#
_symmetry.space_group_name_H-M   'P 1'
#
loop_
_entity.id
_entity.type
_entity.pdbx_description
1 polymer ?
#
loop_
_entity_poly.entity_id
_entity_poly.type
_entity_poly.pdbx_seq_one_letter_code
_entity_poly.pdbx_strand_id
1 'polypeptide(L)'
;MKESLRSAFFISGESEQTEPANKEEYAMRQIAFYGKGGIGKSTTSQNTLAALSEMGKKILIVGCDPKADSTRLILHAKAQNTVLSLAAEAGTVEDLEIEDVMKTGFNDIRCVESGGPEPGVGCAGRGVITSINFLEENGAYDGVDYVSYDVLGDVVCGGFAMPIRENKAQEIYIVTSGEMMAMYAANNIAKGILKYANSGGVRLGGLVCNERQTDREYELIEALAKRLNTQLIHFVPRNNIVQHAELRRMTVLEFAPESSQADEYRKLAKKVDANAGNGTIPTPITMDELEELLMEFGVMKTIDETLVGKKAQEVAVA
;
A
#
# COMPACT_ATOMS: atom_id res chain seq x y z
N MET A 1 -26.92 -58.48 -61.11
CA MET A 1 -27.84 -57.73 -62.01
C MET A 1 -28.30 -56.48 -61.30
N LYS A 2 -27.95 -55.36 -61.88
CA LYS A 2 -28.46 -53.97 -61.69
C LYS A 2 -28.23 -53.31 -60.29
N GLU A 3 -27.28 -52.41 -60.21
CA GLU A 3 -27.37 -50.93 -60.51
C GLU A 3 -28.54 -50.29 -59.79
N SER A 4 -28.33 -49.25 -58.92
CA SER A 4 -28.09 -47.92 -59.43
C SER A 4 -28.09 -46.85 -58.25
N LEU A 5 -27.15 -45.89 -58.31
CA LEU A 5 -27.23 -44.47 -58.09
C LEU A 5 -27.45 -43.91 -56.65
N ARG A 6 -26.39 -43.40 -56.06
CA ARG A 6 -26.02 -41.95 -55.89
C ARG A 6 -27.11 -41.02 -55.41
N SER A 7 -26.91 -40.52 -54.21
CA SER A 7 -27.06 -39.07 -53.99
C SER A 7 -26.19 -38.65 -52.87
N ALA A 8 -25.21 -37.76 -53.17
CA ALA A 8 -24.34 -37.09 -52.22
C ALA A 8 -25.10 -35.92 -51.64
N PHE A 9 -25.14 -35.82 -50.31
CA PHE A 9 -25.47 -34.57 -49.63
C PHE A 9 -24.21 -34.06 -48.96
N PHE A 10 -23.68 -33.00 -49.52
CA PHE A 10 -22.69 -32.12 -48.89
C PHE A 10 -23.39 -31.34 -47.78
N ILE A 11 -23.04 -31.60 -46.53
CA ILE A 11 -23.35 -30.69 -45.43
C ILE A 11 -22.03 -30.01 -45.09
N SER A 12 -21.96 -28.71 -45.42
CA SER A 12 -20.93 -27.81 -45.03
C SER A 12 -20.94 -27.72 -43.51
N GLY A 13 -19.89 -28.29 -42.89
CA GLY A 13 -19.59 -28.05 -41.48
C GLY A 13 -19.01 -26.66 -41.33
N GLU A 14 -19.78 -25.75 -40.78
CA GLU A 14 -19.24 -24.52 -40.18
C GLU A 14 -18.44 -24.93 -38.94
N SER A 15 -17.13 -24.76 -39.03
CA SER A 15 -16.25 -24.84 -37.87
C SER A 15 -16.51 -23.68 -36.98
N GLU A 16 -17.25 -23.87 -35.90
CA GLU A 16 -17.21 -22.96 -34.74
C GLU A 16 -15.77 -22.87 -34.26
N GLN A 17 -15.13 -21.76 -34.58
CA GLN A 17 -13.89 -21.36 -33.94
C GLN A 17 -14.24 -20.95 -32.51
N THR A 18 -14.09 -21.87 -31.57
CA THR A 18 -14.02 -21.56 -30.17
C THR A 18 -12.75 -20.76 -29.96
N GLU A 19 -12.90 -19.44 -29.74
CA GLU A 19 -11.84 -18.61 -29.22
C GLU A 19 -11.30 -19.25 -27.94
N PRO A 20 -9.98 -19.36 -27.75
CA PRO A 20 -9.42 -19.80 -26.50
C PRO A 20 -9.65 -18.69 -25.49
N ALA A 21 -10.56 -18.90 -24.56
CA ALA A 21 -10.66 -18.09 -23.35
C ALA A 21 -9.42 -18.35 -22.49
N ASN A 22 -8.30 -17.73 -22.84
CA ASN A 22 -7.13 -17.66 -21.98
C ASN A 22 -7.34 -16.46 -21.04
N LYS A 23 -8.26 -16.59 -20.10
CA LYS A 23 -8.21 -15.82 -18.86
C LYS A 23 -7.07 -16.45 -18.07
N GLU A 24 -5.88 -15.87 -18.17
CA GLU A 24 -4.89 -16.02 -17.11
C GLU A 24 -5.61 -15.59 -15.81
N GLU A 25 -5.92 -16.56 -14.98
CA GLU A 25 -6.48 -16.36 -13.66
C GLU A 25 -5.34 -15.74 -12.83
N TYR A 26 -5.23 -14.41 -12.90
CA TYR A 26 -4.27 -13.69 -12.09
C TYR A 26 -4.62 -13.94 -10.62
N ALA A 27 -3.73 -14.64 -9.93
CA ALA A 27 -3.89 -14.83 -8.50
C ALA A 27 -4.05 -13.48 -7.81
N MET A 28 -5.06 -13.35 -6.95
CA MET A 28 -5.31 -12.16 -6.15
C MET A 28 -4.03 -11.72 -5.43
N ARG A 29 -3.70 -10.44 -5.50
CA ARG A 29 -2.52 -9.87 -4.87
C ARG A 29 -2.87 -9.23 -3.53
N GLN A 30 -2.13 -9.58 -2.50
CA GLN A 30 -2.26 -9.03 -1.16
C GLN A 30 -1.08 -8.09 -0.89
N ILE A 31 -1.33 -6.80 -1.01
CA ILE A 31 -0.31 -5.76 -0.85
C ILE A 31 -0.54 -4.97 0.44
N ALA A 32 0.51 -4.35 0.96
CA ALA A 32 0.38 -3.41 2.06
C ALA A 32 1.28 -2.19 1.89
N PHE A 33 0.78 -1.05 2.32
CA PHE A 33 1.57 0.17 2.40
C PHE A 33 1.97 0.44 3.84
N TYR A 34 3.27 0.61 4.05
CA TYR A 34 3.89 0.95 5.32
C TYR A 34 4.63 2.27 5.22
N GLY A 35 4.93 2.91 6.34
CA GLY A 35 5.72 4.14 6.37
C GLY A 35 5.51 4.92 7.65
N LYS A 36 6.40 5.85 7.95
CA LYS A 36 6.35 6.74 9.12
C LYS A 36 5.01 7.47 9.22
N GLY A 37 4.52 7.71 10.43
CA GLY A 37 3.35 8.55 10.68
C GLY A 37 3.51 9.93 10.04
N GLY A 38 2.47 10.39 9.32
CA GLY A 38 2.48 11.69 8.63
C GLY A 38 3.28 11.75 7.31
N ILE A 39 3.85 10.63 6.85
CA ILE A 39 4.58 10.59 5.56
C ILE A 39 3.66 10.74 4.34
N GLY A 40 2.35 10.58 4.50
CA GLY A 40 1.37 10.56 3.42
C GLY A 40 1.06 9.15 2.91
N LYS A 41 1.30 8.13 3.70
CA LYS A 41 1.08 6.72 3.35
C LYS A 41 -0.35 6.47 2.86
N SER A 42 -1.38 6.76 3.69
CA SER A 42 -2.78 6.51 3.35
C SER A 42 -3.25 7.32 2.15
N THR A 43 -2.75 8.55 1.97
CA THR A 43 -3.02 9.36 0.78
C THR A 43 -2.41 8.73 -0.46
N THR A 44 -1.15 8.29 -0.38
CA THR A 44 -0.46 7.64 -1.50
C THR A 44 -1.12 6.31 -1.84
N SER A 45 -1.46 5.47 -0.86
CA SER A 45 -2.12 4.19 -1.09
C SER A 45 -3.49 4.36 -1.76
N GLN A 46 -4.36 5.22 -1.23
CA GLN A 46 -5.70 5.43 -1.80
C GLN A 46 -5.65 5.97 -3.22
N ASN A 47 -4.75 6.93 -3.53
CA ASN A 47 -4.57 7.41 -4.90
C ASN A 47 -4.00 6.32 -5.83
N THR A 48 -3.07 5.49 -5.36
CA THR A 48 -2.54 4.36 -6.15
C THR A 48 -3.63 3.35 -6.46
N LEU A 49 -4.48 3.02 -5.48
CA LEU A 49 -5.58 2.08 -5.62
C LEU A 49 -6.69 2.63 -6.53
N ALA A 50 -6.99 3.93 -6.43
CA ALA A 50 -7.87 4.61 -7.37
C ALA A 50 -7.33 4.53 -8.81
N ALA A 51 -6.04 4.70 -9.01
CA ALA A 51 -5.43 4.55 -10.34
C ALA A 51 -5.42 3.09 -10.84
N LEU A 52 -5.27 2.10 -9.95
CA LEU A 52 -5.43 0.68 -10.31
C LEU A 52 -6.88 0.37 -10.72
N SER A 53 -7.88 0.96 -10.06
CA SER A 53 -9.28 0.78 -10.46
C SER A 53 -9.58 1.41 -11.83
N GLU A 54 -8.95 2.54 -12.21
CA GLU A 54 -9.02 3.06 -13.58
C GLU A 54 -8.45 2.08 -14.62
N MET A 55 -7.53 1.19 -14.21
CA MET A 55 -7.01 0.12 -15.05
C MET A 55 -7.92 -1.13 -15.12
N GLY A 56 -9.10 -1.06 -14.51
CA GLY A 56 -10.09 -2.15 -14.47
C GLY A 56 -9.84 -3.19 -13.38
N LYS A 57 -8.92 -2.93 -12.43
CA LYS A 57 -8.67 -3.85 -11.31
C LYS A 57 -9.75 -3.72 -10.24
N LYS A 58 -10.22 -4.84 -9.75
CA LYS A 58 -11.17 -4.92 -8.63
C LYS A 58 -10.41 -4.92 -7.30
N ILE A 59 -10.76 -4.00 -6.41
CA ILE A 59 -9.95 -3.69 -5.23
C ILE A 59 -10.79 -3.76 -3.96
N LEU A 60 -10.19 -4.34 -2.92
CA LEU A 60 -10.63 -4.23 -1.53
C LEU A 60 -9.56 -3.52 -0.72
N ILE A 61 -9.92 -2.45 -0.04
CA ILE A 61 -9.09 -1.76 0.95
C ILE A 61 -9.49 -2.22 2.35
N VAL A 62 -8.52 -2.68 3.12
CA VAL A 62 -8.68 -3.02 4.54
C VAL A 62 -7.85 -2.03 5.37
N GLY A 63 -8.53 -1.08 5.99
CA GLY A 63 -7.91 -0.13 6.90
C GLY A 63 -7.60 -0.79 8.23
N CYS A 64 -6.34 -0.74 8.62
CA CYS A 64 -5.85 -1.32 9.88
C CYS A 64 -5.45 -0.25 10.90
N ASP A 65 -5.76 1.03 10.64
CA ASP A 65 -5.52 2.14 11.56
C ASP A 65 -6.71 2.29 12.53
N PRO A 66 -6.49 2.34 13.84
CA PRO A 66 -7.55 2.61 14.82
C PRO A 66 -8.35 3.90 14.58
N LYS A 67 -7.79 4.85 13.81
CA LYS A 67 -8.49 6.11 13.45
C LYS A 67 -9.59 5.91 12.41
N ALA A 68 -9.65 4.75 11.74
CA ALA A 68 -10.62 4.41 10.69
C ALA A 68 -10.70 5.47 9.57
N ASP A 69 -9.54 5.94 9.09
CA ASP A 69 -9.43 6.96 8.04
C ASP A 69 -8.69 6.49 6.78
N SER A 70 -8.37 5.20 6.71
CA SER A 70 -7.63 4.57 5.61
C SER A 70 -8.44 4.50 4.30
N THR A 71 -9.76 4.64 4.38
CA THR A 71 -10.70 4.58 3.24
C THR A 71 -11.36 5.93 2.94
N ARG A 72 -10.95 6.97 3.65
CA ARG A 72 -11.59 8.29 3.69
C ARG A 72 -11.73 8.95 2.32
N LEU A 73 -10.71 8.86 1.46
CA LEU A 73 -10.70 9.51 0.15
C LEU A 73 -11.53 8.75 -0.90
N ILE A 74 -11.72 7.46 -0.69
CA ILE A 74 -12.53 6.60 -1.57
C ILE A 74 -14.01 6.71 -1.22
N LEU A 75 -14.33 6.79 0.08
CA LEU A 75 -15.70 6.83 0.59
C LEU A 75 -16.26 8.26 0.80
N HIS A 76 -15.42 9.30 0.61
CA HIS A 76 -15.75 10.71 0.88
C HIS A 76 -16.23 10.96 2.33
N ALA A 77 -15.96 10.03 3.22
CA ALA A 77 -16.37 10.05 4.61
C ALA A 77 -15.24 10.50 5.53
N LYS A 78 -15.56 11.03 6.71
CA LYS A 78 -14.55 11.38 7.72
C LYS A 78 -13.97 10.13 8.38
N ALA A 79 -14.82 9.22 8.74
CA ALA A 79 -14.56 7.91 9.29
C ALA A 79 -15.82 7.07 9.08
N GLN A 80 -15.71 5.76 9.23
CA GLN A 80 -16.85 4.87 9.17
C GLN A 80 -16.86 3.94 10.39
N ASN A 81 -17.96 3.22 10.57
CA ASN A 81 -18.03 2.16 11.56
C ASN A 81 -17.00 1.08 11.22
N THR A 82 -16.30 0.61 12.22
CA THR A 82 -15.28 -0.41 12.05
C THR A 82 -15.83 -1.79 12.38
N VAL A 83 -15.20 -2.84 11.86
CA VAL A 83 -15.55 -4.22 12.21
C VAL A 83 -15.59 -4.39 13.73
N LEU A 84 -14.57 -3.89 14.43
CA LEU A 84 -14.48 -4.03 15.88
C LEU A 84 -15.53 -3.22 16.65
N SER A 85 -15.91 -2.03 16.17
CA SER A 85 -16.96 -1.25 16.84
C SER A 85 -18.32 -1.91 16.68
N LEU A 86 -18.64 -2.40 15.49
CA LEU A 86 -19.89 -3.12 15.24
C LEU A 86 -19.96 -4.46 16.00
N ALA A 87 -18.84 -5.20 16.05
CA ALA A 87 -18.75 -6.42 16.84
C ALA A 87 -18.95 -6.19 18.34
N ALA A 88 -18.46 -5.06 18.86
CA ALA A 88 -18.70 -4.71 20.26
C ALA A 88 -20.17 -4.38 20.55
N GLU A 89 -20.90 -3.83 19.58
CA GLU A 89 -22.34 -3.57 19.68
C GLU A 89 -23.17 -4.85 19.53
N ALA A 90 -22.80 -5.73 18.59
CA ALA A 90 -23.49 -6.99 18.33
C ALA A 90 -23.19 -8.08 19.38
N GLY A 91 -22.02 -8.02 20.02
CA GLY A 91 -21.54 -9.00 21.01
C GLY A 91 -20.34 -9.81 20.51
N THR A 92 -20.31 -10.18 19.22
CA THR A 92 -19.20 -10.90 18.59
C THR A 92 -19.05 -10.50 17.11
N VAL A 93 -17.90 -10.80 16.52
CA VAL A 93 -17.66 -10.60 15.08
C VAL A 93 -18.49 -11.58 14.24
N GLU A 94 -18.82 -12.75 14.80
CA GLU A 94 -19.60 -13.81 14.15
C GLU A 94 -21.08 -13.44 13.93
N ASP A 95 -21.57 -12.42 14.65
CA ASP A 95 -22.93 -11.89 14.52
C ASP A 95 -23.06 -10.81 13.43
N LEU A 96 -21.96 -10.48 12.72
CA LEU A 96 -21.93 -9.47 11.66
C LEU A 96 -22.12 -10.10 10.28
N GLU A 97 -22.83 -9.39 9.42
CA GLU A 97 -22.86 -9.68 8.00
C GLU A 97 -21.82 -8.81 7.27
N ILE A 98 -21.33 -9.28 6.12
CA ILE A 98 -20.30 -8.56 5.35
C ILE A 98 -20.80 -7.18 4.89
N GLU A 99 -22.08 -7.04 4.61
CA GLU A 99 -22.76 -5.82 4.18
C GLU A 99 -22.79 -4.74 5.26
N ASP A 100 -22.68 -5.12 6.53
CA ASP A 100 -22.66 -4.17 7.65
C ASP A 100 -21.34 -3.39 7.65
N VAL A 101 -20.25 -4.06 7.35
CA VAL A 101 -18.89 -3.56 7.48
C VAL A 101 -18.29 -3.06 6.16
N MET A 102 -18.68 -3.64 5.02
CA MET A 102 -18.13 -3.31 3.72
C MET A 102 -18.92 -2.19 3.05
N LYS A 103 -18.21 -1.16 2.62
CA LYS A 103 -18.77 -0.04 1.86
C LYS A 103 -18.10 0.02 0.49
N THR A 104 -18.82 0.53 -0.50
CA THR A 104 -18.29 0.73 -1.86
C THR A 104 -18.20 2.23 -2.14
N GLY A 105 -17.05 2.66 -2.67
CA GLY A 105 -16.77 4.05 -2.98
C GLY A 105 -16.36 4.27 -4.43
N PHE A 106 -15.49 5.24 -4.65
CA PHE A 106 -15.01 5.63 -5.98
C PHE A 106 -14.57 4.43 -6.81
N ASN A 107 -15.05 4.36 -8.07
CA ASN A 107 -14.77 3.29 -9.05
C ASN A 107 -15.00 1.87 -8.51
N ASP A 108 -16.08 1.67 -7.75
CA ASP A 108 -16.47 0.39 -7.17
C ASP A 108 -15.41 -0.24 -6.23
N ILE A 109 -14.49 0.55 -5.71
CA ILE A 109 -13.52 0.11 -4.71
C ILE A 109 -14.27 -0.25 -3.42
N ARG A 110 -14.11 -1.50 -2.98
CA ARG A 110 -14.65 -1.99 -1.71
C ARG A 110 -13.74 -1.54 -0.57
N CYS A 111 -14.33 -1.16 0.54
CA CYS A 111 -13.66 -0.55 1.68
C CYS A 111 -14.16 -1.12 2.99
N VAL A 112 -13.23 -1.53 3.85
CA VAL A 112 -13.51 -1.96 5.23
C VAL A 112 -12.49 -1.30 6.15
N GLU A 113 -12.93 -0.85 7.32
CA GLU A 113 -12.06 -0.42 8.41
C GLU A 113 -12.11 -1.44 9.55
N SER A 114 -10.96 -2.02 9.89
CA SER A 114 -10.86 -2.96 11.02
C SER A 114 -11.14 -2.27 12.35
N GLY A 115 -10.65 -1.04 12.49
CA GLY A 115 -10.68 -0.33 13.75
C GLY A 115 -9.59 -0.79 14.72
N GLY A 116 -9.69 -0.33 15.95
CA GLY A 116 -8.81 -0.70 17.06
C GLY A 116 -9.62 -0.84 18.35
N PRO A 117 -9.07 -1.47 19.36
CA PRO A 117 -9.70 -1.47 20.67
C PRO A 117 -9.78 -0.05 21.21
N GLU A 118 -10.74 0.19 22.07
CA GLU A 118 -10.81 1.45 22.81
C GLU A 118 -9.48 1.75 23.50
N PRO A 119 -9.11 3.04 23.61
CA PRO A 119 -7.87 3.43 24.27
C PRO A 119 -7.76 2.81 25.66
N GLY A 120 -6.71 2.03 25.90
CA GLY A 120 -6.48 1.34 27.18
C GLY A 120 -7.05 -0.09 27.26
N VAL A 121 -7.74 -0.58 26.25
CA VAL A 121 -8.34 -1.93 26.24
C VAL A 121 -7.67 -2.78 25.17
N GLY A 122 -6.77 -3.67 25.55
CA GLY A 122 -6.24 -4.73 24.73
C GLY A 122 -5.17 -4.31 23.70
N CYS A 123 -4.76 -5.28 22.87
CA CYS A 123 -3.77 -5.09 21.80
C CYS A 123 -4.48 -4.88 20.46
N ALA A 124 -4.25 -3.74 19.82
CA ALA A 124 -4.81 -3.40 18.51
C ALA A 124 -4.59 -4.48 17.43
N GLY A 125 -3.45 -5.18 17.49
CA GLY A 125 -3.12 -6.21 16.50
C GLY A 125 -4.05 -7.44 16.54
N ARG A 126 -4.57 -7.83 17.68
CA ARG A 126 -5.55 -8.93 17.74
C ARG A 126 -6.84 -8.56 17.00
N GLY A 127 -7.34 -7.35 17.21
CA GLY A 127 -8.54 -6.88 16.54
C GLY A 127 -8.37 -6.86 15.01
N VAL A 128 -7.23 -6.37 14.52
CA VAL A 128 -6.93 -6.36 13.08
C VAL A 128 -6.98 -7.78 12.48
N ILE A 129 -6.36 -8.77 13.13
CA ILE A 129 -6.39 -10.16 12.63
C ILE A 129 -7.78 -10.76 12.69
N THR A 130 -8.53 -10.51 13.75
CA THR A 130 -9.93 -10.96 13.86
C THR A 130 -10.76 -10.39 12.71
N SER A 131 -10.61 -9.10 12.41
CA SER A 131 -11.29 -8.46 11.28
C SER A 131 -10.87 -9.06 9.93
N ILE A 132 -9.57 -9.29 9.70
CA ILE A 132 -9.08 -9.90 8.46
C ILE A 132 -9.62 -11.32 8.29
N ASN A 133 -9.60 -12.15 9.33
CA ASN A 133 -10.13 -13.50 9.26
C ASN A 133 -11.65 -13.50 8.97
N PHE A 134 -12.40 -12.63 9.63
CA PHE A 134 -13.81 -12.44 9.35
C PHE A 134 -14.07 -12.11 7.88
N LEU A 135 -13.29 -11.19 7.28
CA LEU A 135 -13.43 -10.83 5.88
C LEU A 135 -13.12 -11.99 4.93
N GLU A 136 -12.09 -12.79 5.24
CA GLU A 136 -11.73 -13.98 4.46
C GLU A 136 -12.81 -15.07 4.53
N GLU A 137 -13.32 -15.35 5.74
CA GLU A 137 -14.32 -16.38 5.99
C GLU A 137 -15.69 -16.04 5.38
N ASN A 138 -16.01 -14.75 5.25
CA ASN A 138 -17.27 -14.26 4.70
C ASN A 138 -17.19 -13.81 3.23
N GLY A 139 -16.18 -14.26 2.48
CA GLY A 139 -16.10 -14.06 1.04
C GLY A 139 -15.84 -12.61 0.58
N ALA A 140 -15.35 -11.73 1.45
CA ALA A 140 -15.02 -10.35 1.07
C ALA A 140 -13.96 -10.26 -0.03
N TYR A 141 -13.15 -11.31 -0.17
CA TYR A 141 -12.05 -11.37 -1.14
C TYR A 141 -12.49 -11.95 -2.50
N ASP A 142 -13.73 -12.40 -2.61
CA ASP A 142 -14.22 -13.03 -3.83
C ASP A 142 -14.26 -12.03 -4.99
N GLY A 143 -13.61 -12.45 -6.08
CA GLY A 143 -13.59 -11.69 -7.33
C GLY A 143 -12.84 -10.36 -7.27
N VAL A 144 -11.92 -10.16 -6.30
CA VAL A 144 -11.02 -9.01 -6.28
C VAL A 144 -9.64 -9.38 -6.83
N ASP A 145 -9.01 -8.41 -7.52
CA ASP A 145 -7.64 -8.56 -8.03
C ASP A 145 -6.61 -8.15 -6.98
N TYR A 146 -6.97 -7.20 -6.11
CA TYR A 146 -6.11 -6.66 -5.07
C TYR A 146 -6.82 -6.54 -3.73
N VAL A 147 -6.20 -7.06 -2.67
CA VAL A 147 -6.48 -6.68 -1.29
C VAL A 147 -5.34 -5.81 -0.80
N SER A 148 -5.65 -4.59 -0.39
CA SER A 148 -4.66 -3.63 0.10
C SER A 148 -4.87 -3.33 1.57
N TYR A 149 -3.82 -3.59 2.37
CA TYR A 149 -3.81 -3.26 3.79
C TYR A 149 -3.14 -1.91 4.03
N ASP A 150 -3.85 -0.96 4.64
CA ASP A 150 -3.28 0.30 5.11
C ASP A 150 -2.94 0.20 6.60
N VAL A 151 -1.66 0.07 6.91
CA VAL A 151 -1.19 -0.27 8.25
C VAL A 151 -0.42 0.89 8.87
N LEU A 152 -0.61 1.13 10.18
CA LEU A 152 0.24 2.06 10.93
C LEU A 152 1.70 1.61 10.88
N GLY A 153 2.58 2.48 10.37
CA GLY A 153 3.94 2.11 10.00
C GLY A 153 5.04 2.47 10.99
N ASP A 154 4.76 3.25 12.02
CA ASP A 154 5.80 3.79 12.92
C ASP A 154 5.94 3.03 14.24
N VAL A 155 5.10 2.06 14.50
CA VAL A 155 5.15 1.27 15.73
C VAL A 155 5.50 -0.17 15.42
N VAL A 156 6.73 -0.57 15.68
CA VAL A 156 7.21 -1.96 15.61
C VAL A 156 6.69 -2.78 16.80
N CYS A 157 5.57 -2.41 17.40
CA CYS A 157 4.91 -3.29 18.35
C CYS A 157 4.25 -4.45 17.59
N GLY A 158 4.28 -5.66 18.18
CA GLY A 158 3.84 -6.89 17.54
C GLY A 158 2.43 -6.86 16.92
N GLY A 159 1.60 -5.85 17.27
CA GLY A 159 0.25 -5.68 16.76
C GLY A 159 0.18 -5.17 15.32
N PHE A 160 1.03 -4.23 14.91
CA PHE A 160 0.99 -3.64 13.58
C PHE A 160 1.79 -4.44 12.54
N ALA A 161 2.63 -5.37 12.99
CA ALA A 161 3.26 -6.36 12.11
C ALA A 161 2.33 -7.56 11.81
N MET A 162 1.10 -7.59 12.34
CA MET A 162 0.21 -8.74 12.20
C MET A 162 -0.08 -9.11 10.74
N PRO A 163 -0.39 -8.19 9.81
CA PRO A 163 -0.59 -8.57 8.41
C PRO A 163 0.65 -9.21 7.77
N ILE A 164 1.85 -8.80 8.18
CA ILE A 164 3.12 -9.41 7.73
C ILE A 164 3.31 -10.77 8.41
N ARG A 165 3.14 -10.82 9.73
CA ARG A 165 3.42 -12.01 10.56
C ARG A 165 2.50 -13.18 10.22
N GLU A 166 1.23 -12.91 9.99
CA GLU A 166 0.19 -13.89 9.66
C GLU A 166 0.09 -14.15 8.15
N ASN A 167 1.07 -13.68 7.37
CA ASN A 167 1.15 -13.86 5.91
C ASN A 167 -0.09 -13.35 5.15
N LYS A 168 -0.74 -12.31 5.67
CA LYS A 168 -1.89 -11.67 5.02
C LYS A 168 -1.43 -10.65 3.98
N ALA A 169 -0.35 -9.90 4.25
CA ALA A 169 0.27 -8.99 3.31
C ALA A 169 1.54 -9.63 2.73
N GLN A 170 1.50 -10.01 1.48
CA GLN A 170 2.60 -10.70 0.82
C GLN A 170 3.60 -9.76 0.16
N GLU A 171 3.13 -8.63 -0.35
CA GLU A 171 3.97 -7.59 -0.97
C GLU A 171 3.89 -6.29 -0.17
N ILE A 172 5.01 -5.79 0.30
CA ILE A 172 5.09 -4.57 1.10
C ILE A 172 5.71 -3.45 0.29
N TYR A 173 5.01 -2.32 0.20
CA TYR A 173 5.53 -1.06 -0.33
C TYR A 173 5.77 -0.08 0.81
N ILE A 174 6.99 0.45 0.91
CA ILE A 174 7.34 1.40 1.97
C ILE A 174 7.30 2.81 1.43
N VAL A 175 6.36 3.62 1.93
CA VAL A 175 6.30 5.06 1.64
C VAL A 175 7.30 5.78 2.55
N THR A 176 8.24 6.50 1.96
CA THR A 176 9.32 7.19 2.66
C THR A 176 9.59 8.57 2.05
N SER A 177 10.59 9.27 2.55
CA SER A 177 11.11 10.54 2.03
C SER A 177 12.60 10.66 2.34
N GLY A 178 13.27 11.70 1.83
CA GLY A 178 14.67 12.01 2.15
C GLY A 178 14.93 12.49 3.58
N GLU A 179 13.89 12.63 4.40
CA GLU A 179 14.05 12.96 5.81
C GLU A 179 14.67 11.78 6.59
N MET A 180 15.70 12.04 7.40
CA MET A 180 16.41 11.02 8.19
C MET A 180 15.45 10.06 8.92
N MET A 181 14.44 10.60 9.62
CA MET A 181 13.51 9.79 10.41
C MET A 181 12.55 8.96 9.55
N ALA A 182 12.28 9.36 8.30
CA ALA A 182 11.51 8.57 7.36
C ALA A 182 12.34 7.39 6.83
N MET A 183 13.60 7.62 6.52
CA MET A 183 14.55 6.58 6.11
C MET A 183 14.84 5.59 7.25
N TYR A 184 14.97 6.07 8.49
CA TYR A 184 15.09 5.23 9.68
C TYR A 184 13.86 4.32 9.86
N ALA A 185 12.66 4.87 9.72
CA ALA A 185 11.43 4.09 9.79
C ALA A 185 11.36 3.04 8.66
N ALA A 186 11.75 3.41 7.43
CA ALA A 186 11.81 2.49 6.30
C ALA A 186 12.76 1.31 6.57
N ASN A 187 13.94 1.58 7.13
CA ASN A 187 14.90 0.55 7.52
C ASN A 187 14.34 -0.38 8.63
N ASN A 188 13.63 0.16 9.61
CA ASN A 188 13.01 -0.65 10.66
C ASN A 188 11.87 -1.54 10.13
N ILE A 189 11.08 -1.04 9.17
CA ILE A 189 10.08 -1.85 8.48
C ILE A 189 10.77 -2.96 7.69
N ALA A 190 11.88 -2.68 7.01
CA ALA A 190 12.69 -3.68 6.31
C ALA A 190 13.20 -4.79 7.27
N LYS A 191 13.63 -4.42 8.50
CA LYS A 191 13.97 -5.41 9.57
C LYS A 191 12.78 -6.30 9.91
N GLY A 192 11.58 -5.72 10.00
CA GLY A 192 10.34 -6.45 10.24
C GLY A 192 10.03 -7.45 9.11
N ILE A 193 10.15 -7.02 7.86
CA ILE A 193 9.96 -7.90 6.68
C ILE A 193 10.98 -9.03 6.69
N LEU A 194 12.27 -8.74 6.88
CA LEU A 194 13.33 -9.77 6.92
C LEU A 194 13.04 -10.87 7.94
N LYS A 195 12.52 -10.49 9.11
CA LYS A 195 12.20 -11.43 10.18
C LYS A 195 11.19 -12.51 9.76
N TYR A 196 10.24 -12.16 8.89
CA TYR A 196 9.16 -13.05 8.47
C TYR A 196 9.27 -13.54 7.02
N ALA A 197 10.23 -13.02 6.25
CA ALA A 197 10.39 -13.34 4.83
C ALA A 197 10.63 -14.84 4.56
N ASN A 198 11.34 -15.52 5.47
CA ASN A 198 11.68 -16.94 5.31
C ASN A 198 10.56 -17.90 5.72
N SER A 199 9.67 -17.47 6.62
CA SER A 199 8.58 -18.31 7.15
C SER A 199 7.23 -18.03 6.50
N GLY A 200 6.97 -16.78 6.11
CA GLY A 200 5.65 -16.32 5.63
C GLY A 200 5.61 -15.91 4.16
N GLY A 201 6.72 -15.95 3.43
CA GLY A 201 6.73 -15.58 2.02
C GLY A 201 6.61 -14.08 1.74
N VAL A 202 6.51 -13.21 2.75
CA VAL A 202 6.44 -11.75 2.57
C VAL A 202 7.69 -11.20 1.88
N ARG A 203 7.51 -10.23 0.99
CA ARG A 203 8.59 -9.58 0.22
C ARG A 203 8.44 -8.06 0.26
N LEU A 204 9.57 -7.40 0.16
CA LEU A 204 9.62 -5.95 -0.06
C LEU A 204 9.43 -5.69 -1.55
N GLY A 205 8.29 -5.13 -1.94
CA GLY A 205 7.98 -4.72 -3.31
C GLY A 205 8.82 -3.53 -3.74
N GLY A 206 9.12 -2.63 -2.82
CA GLY A 206 10.02 -1.50 -3.06
C GLY A 206 9.68 -0.27 -2.22
N LEU A 207 10.46 0.79 -2.45
CA LEU A 207 10.24 2.10 -1.84
C LEU A 207 9.40 2.98 -2.75
N VAL A 208 8.49 3.75 -2.18
CA VAL A 208 7.78 4.85 -2.83
C VAL A 208 8.21 6.13 -2.12
N CYS A 209 8.90 7.02 -2.81
CA CYS A 209 9.28 8.31 -2.25
C CYS A 209 8.11 9.28 -2.37
N ASN A 210 7.64 9.82 -1.28
CA ASN A 210 6.70 10.95 -1.23
C ASN A 210 7.50 12.21 -0.90
N GLU A 211 7.79 13.02 -1.91
CA GLU A 211 8.74 14.14 -1.87
C GLU A 211 8.48 15.10 -0.70
N ARG A 212 9.55 15.46 0.01
CA ARG A 212 9.59 16.49 1.05
C ARG A 212 10.50 17.67 0.69
N GLN A 213 11.06 17.65 -0.54
CA GLN A 213 11.96 18.67 -1.05
C GLN A 213 13.25 18.77 -0.22
N THR A 214 13.77 17.62 0.24
CA THR A 214 15.10 17.55 0.84
C THR A 214 16.17 17.52 -0.26
N ASP A 215 17.40 17.89 0.10
CA ASP A 215 18.50 17.95 -0.84
C ASP A 215 18.76 16.58 -1.49
N ARG A 216 18.83 16.55 -2.83
CA ARG A 216 19.11 15.36 -3.62
C ARG A 216 18.25 14.16 -3.25
N GLU A 217 16.98 14.41 -2.92
CA GLU A 217 16.06 13.41 -2.34
C GLU A 217 15.88 12.17 -3.23
N TYR A 218 15.79 12.37 -4.55
CA TYR A 218 15.63 11.26 -5.47
C TYR A 218 16.84 10.30 -5.41
N GLU A 219 18.05 10.83 -5.57
CA GLU A 219 19.29 10.03 -5.57
C GLU A 219 19.54 9.38 -4.21
N LEU A 220 19.21 10.09 -3.12
CA LEU A 220 19.33 9.58 -1.76
C LEU A 220 18.42 8.37 -1.54
N ILE A 221 17.14 8.45 -1.94
CA ILE A 221 16.20 7.34 -1.76
C ILE A 221 16.49 6.20 -2.74
N GLU A 222 16.97 6.49 -3.96
CA GLU A 222 17.46 5.44 -4.87
C GLU A 222 18.65 4.68 -4.28
N ALA A 223 19.58 5.38 -3.66
CA ALA A 223 20.73 4.75 -2.99
C ALA A 223 20.29 3.94 -1.75
N LEU A 224 19.33 4.45 -0.96
CA LEU A 224 18.74 3.69 0.15
C LEU A 224 18.09 2.40 -0.35
N ALA A 225 17.31 2.47 -1.44
CA ALA A 225 16.67 1.30 -2.02
C ALA A 225 17.70 0.23 -2.42
N LYS A 226 18.79 0.64 -3.06
CA LYS A 226 19.90 -0.27 -3.42
C LYS A 226 20.54 -0.91 -2.20
N ARG A 227 20.81 -0.15 -1.14
CA ARG A 227 21.38 -0.69 0.11
C ARG A 227 20.42 -1.67 0.81
N LEU A 228 19.12 -1.41 0.75
CA LEU A 228 18.09 -2.31 1.28
C LEU A 228 17.82 -3.54 0.39
N ASN A 229 18.55 -3.74 -0.70
CA ASN A 229 18.34 -4.82 -1.68
C ASN A 229 16.92 -4.74 -2.30
N THR A 230 16.49 -3.55 -2.68
CA THR A 230 15.20 -3.32 -3.32
C THR A 230 15.31 -2.21 -4.38
N GLN A 231 14.18 -1.74 -4.87
CA GLN A 231 14.11 -0.68 -5.89
C GLN A 231 13.28 0.52 -5.41
N LEU A 232 13.56 1.69 -5.96
CA LEU A 232 12.67 2.83 -5.91
C LEU A 232 11.58 2.64 -6.98
N ILE A 233 10.38 2.26 -6.53
CA ILE A 233 9.23 2.04 -7.44
C ILE A 233 8.85 3.34 -8.11
N HIS A 234 8.66 4.39 -7.30
CA HIS A 234 8.30 5.68 -7.83
C HIS A 234 8.66 6.82 -6.89
N PHE A 235 8.95 7.97 -7.48
CA PHE A 235 9.11 9.24 -6.78
C PHE A 235 7.86 10.07 -7.06
N VAL A 236 7.07 10.34 -6.03
CA VAL A 236 5.83 11.12 -6.10
C VAL A 236 6.16 12.58 -5.76
N PRO A 237 6.11 13.48 -6.73
CA PRO A 237 6.41 14.89 -6.48
C PRO A 237 5.41 15.53 -5.52
N ARG A 238 5.90 16.48 -4.71
CA ARG A 238 5.06 17.25 -3.82
C ARG A 238 4.21 18.25 -4.60
N ASN A 239 2.89 18.19 -4.45
CA ASN A 239 1.97 19.11 -5.09
C ASN A 239 0.80 19.47 -4.16
N ASN A 240 0.46 20.75 -4.09
CA ASN A 240 -0.62 21.25 -3.23
C ASN A 240 -2.02 20.73 -3.65
N ILE A 241 -2.16 20.25 -4.88
CA ILE A 241 -3.43 19.67 -5.35
C ILE A 241 -3.84 18.45 -4.51
N VAL A 242 -2.85 17.72 -3.97
CA VAL A 242 -3.10 16.59 -3.04
C VAL A 242 -3.86 17.08 -1.81
N GLN A 243 -3.38 18.16 -1.17
CA GLN A 243 -4.05 18.74 -0.02
C GLN A 243 -5.45 19.28 -0.35
N HIS A 244 -5.63 19.85 -1.55
CA HIS A 244 -6.94 20.33 -2.00
C HIS A 244 -7.93 19.17 -2.18
N ALA A 245 -7.49 18.05 -2.70
CA ALA A 245 -8.28 16.83 -2.84
C ALA A 245 -8.63 16.24 -1.46
N GLU A 246 -7.65 16.14 -0.55
CA GLU A 246 -7.85 15.64 0.82
C GLU A 246 -8.87 16.46 1.61
N LEU A 247 -8.86 17.79 1.48
CA LEU A 247 -9.85 18.67 2.10
C LEU A 247 -11.27 18.39 1.62
N ARG A 248 -11.42 17.90 0.39
CA ARG A 248 -12.70 17.47 -0.19
C ARG A 248 -12.99 15.99 0.03
N ARG A 249 -12.08 15.28 0.70
CA ARG A 249 -12.16 13.82 0.92
C ARG A 249 -12.27 13.05 -0.40
N MET A 250 -11.51 13.47 -1.39
CA MET A 250 -11.44 12.85 -2.71
C MET A 250 -10.01 12.44 -3.00
N THR A 251 -9.84 11.45 -3.85
CA THR A 251 -8.55 11.17 -4.46
C THR A 251 -8.19 12.26 -5.47
N VAL A 252 -6.91 12.39 -5.80
CA VAL A 252 -6.49 13.31 -6.88
C VAL A 252 -7.04 12.85 -8.23
N LEU A 253 -7.17 11.53 -8.42
CA LEU A 253 -7.75 10.92 -9.63
C LEU A 253 -9.19 11.38 -9.87
N GLU A 254 -9.97 11.52 -8.80
CA GLU A 254 -11.34 11.97 -8.85
C GLU A 254 -11.45 13.51 -8.88
N PHE A 255 -10.67 14.19 -8.03
CA PHE A 255 -10.74 15.64 -7.87
C PHE A 255 -10.18 16.42 -9.07
N ALA A 256 -9.07 15.94 -9.62
CA ALA A 256 -8.37 16.61 -10.72
C ALA A 256 -7.73 15.57 -11.67
N PRO A 257 -8.55 14.79 -12.39
CA PRO A 257 -8.10 13.66 -13.20
C PRO A 257 -7.09 14.02 -14.29
N GLU A 258 -7.13 15.25 -14.79
CA GLU A 258 -6.24 15.75 -15.87
C GLU A 258 -4.97 16.41 -15.31
N SER A 259 -4.74 16.37 -14.00
CA SER A 259 -3.56 16.98 -13.40
C SER A 259 -2.31 16.11 -13.59
N SER A 260 -1.14 16.75 -13.68
CA SER A 260 0.14 16.03 -13.67
C SER A 260 0.31 15.15 -12.43
N GLN A 261 -0.29 15.52 -11.31
CA GLN A 261 -0.24 14.73 -10.08
C GLN A 261 -1.08 13.44 -10.20
N ALA A 262 -2.24 13.48 -10.87
CA ALA A 262 -3.01 12.27 -11.18
C ALA A 262 -2.17 11.32 -12.06
N ASP A 263 -1.44 11.86 -13.03
CA ASP A 263 -0.56 11.07 -13.88
C ASP A 263 0.59 10.41 -13.10
N GLU A 264 1.12 11.07 -12.07
CA GLU A 264 2.13 10.45 -11.20
C GLU A 264 1.56 9.24 -10.44
N TYR A 265 0.34 9.32 -9.94
CA TYR A 265 -0.32 8.17 -9.31
C TYR A 265 -0.66 7.06 -10.30
N ARG A 266 -1.05 7.39 -11.54
CA ARG A 266 -1.22 6.40 -12.63
C ARG A 266 0.08 5.70 -12.98
N LYS A 267 1.21 6.42 -13.01
CA LYS A 267 2.55 5.85 -13.22
C LYS A 267 2.93 4.91 -12.05
N LEU A 268 2.67 5.34 -10.80
CA LEU A 268 2.91 4.51 -9.63
C LEU A 268 2.09 3.22 -9.69
N ALA A 269 0.79 3.32 -9.99
CA ALA A 269 -0.11 2.18 -10.10
C ALA A 269 0.37 1.17 -11.17
N LYS A 270 0.74 1.65 -12.36
CA LYS A 270 1.31 0.80 -13.43
C LYS A 270 2.58 0.08 -12.99
N LYS A 271 3.46 0.75 -12.23
CA LYS A 271 4.70 0.16 -11.73
C LYS A 271 4.41 -0.88 -10.64
N VAL A 272 3.45 -0.63 -9.75
CA VAL A 272 2.99 -1.61 -8.75
C VAL A 272 2.38 -2.83 -9.43
N ASP A 273 1.54 -2.64 -10.45
CA ASP A 273 0.93 -3.75 -11.19
C ASP A 273 1.99 -4.60 -11.92
N ALA A 274 2.93 -3.96 -12.61
CA ALA A 274 4.02 -4.63 -13.31
C ALA A 274 5.05 -5.30 -12.37
N ASN A 275 5.05 -4.97 -11.08
CA ASN A 275 6.00 -5.49 -10.09
C ASN A 275 5.58 -6.86 -9.49
N ALA A 276 4.51 -7.46 -9.99
CA ALA A 276 4.03 -8.76 -9.51
C ALA A 276 5.16 -9.81 -9.47
N GLY A 277 5.36 -10.44 -8.30
CA GLY A 277 6.39 -11.46 -8.12
C GLY A 277 7.85 -10.96 -8.05
N ASN A 278 8.10 -9.67 -8.22
CA ASN A 278 9.45 -9.08 -8.21
C ASN A 278 9.91 -8.57 -6.83
N GLY A 279 9.14 -8.84 -5.78
CA GLY A 279 9.51 -8.46 -4.42
C GLY A 279 10.76 -9.19 -3.93
N THR A 280 11.58 -8.50 -3.14
CA THR A 280 12.87 -9.00 -2.63
C THR A 280 12.83 -9.28 -1.13
N ILE A 281 13.79 -10.04 -0.64
CA ILE A 281 14.11 -10.10 0.79
C ILE A 281 15.04 -8.91 1.08
N PRO A 282 14.63 -7.97 1.94
CA PRO A 282 15.43 -6.78 2.19
C PRO A 282 16.71 -7.10 2.96
N THR A 283 17.70 -6.23 2.78
CA THR A 283 18.94 -6.20 3.56
C THR A 283 18.96 -4.93 4.41
N PRO A 284 18.46 -4.95 5.66
CA PRO A 284 18.45 -3.77 6.51
C PRO A 284 19.89 -3.31 6.83
N ILE A 285 20.07 -2.01 6.97
CA ILE A 285 21.35 -1.38 7.27
C ILE A 285 21.44 -0.97 8.75
N THR A 286 22.65 -0.73 9.24
CA THR A 286 22.91 -0.19 10.57
C THR A 286 22.59 1.31 10.62
N MET A 287 22.61 1.91 11.82
CA MET A 287 22.46 3.36 11.95
C MET A 287 23.67 4.09 11.37
N ASP A 288 24.88 3.57 11.61
CA ASP A 288 26.11 4.17 11.11
C ASP A 288 26.11 4.20 9.56
N GLU A 289 25.70 3.10 8.91
CA GLU A 289 25.56 3.04 7.46
C GLU A 289 24.48 4.00 6.91
N LEU A 290 23.39 4.25 7.69
CA LEU A 290 22.39 5.22 7.33
C LEU A 290 22.92 6.65 7.44
N GLU A 291 23.67 6.96 8.49
CA GLU A 291 24.34 8.25 8.69
C GLU A 291 25.41 8.49 7.61
N GLU A 292 26.23 7.49 7.30
CA GLU A 292 27.18 7.54 6.17
C GLU A 292 26.49 7.87 4.85
N LEU A 293 25.34 7.22 4.58
CA LEU A 293 24.55 7.49 3.38
C LEU A 293 24.09 8.97 3.33
N LEU A 294 23.60 9.50 4.46
CA LEU A 294 23.17 10.90 4.56
C LEU A 294 24.34 11.87 4.34
N MET A 295 25.54 11.54 4.87
CA MET A 295 26.77 12.33 4.65
C MET A 295 27.21 12.30 3.18
N GLU A 296 27.17 11.13 2.52
CA GLU A 296 27.52 10.94 1.12
C GLU A 296 26.68 11.86 0.18
N PHE A 297 25.39 11.99 0.48
CA PHE A 297 24.48 12.85 -0.28
C PHE A 297 24.48 14.32 0.18
N GLY A 298 25.29 14.67 1.16
CA GLY A 298 25.53 16.05 1.56
C GLY A 298 24.50 16.62 2.54
N VAL A 299 23.56 15.81 3.04
CA VAL A 299 22.56 16.26 4.03
C VAL A 299 23.20 16.83 5.30
N MET A 300 24.39 16.34 5.67
CA MET A 300 25.17 16.86 6.81
C MET A 300 26.16 18.00 6.41
N LYS A 301 26.45 18.17 5.13
CA LYS A 301 27.35 19.25 4.67
C LYS A 301 26.67 20.62 4.59
N THR A 302 25.36 20.67 4.60
CA THR A 302 24.56 21.90 4.56
C THR A 302 24.36 22.53 5.95
N ILE A 303 24.80 21.89 7.01
CA ILE A 303 24.99 22.57 8.29
C ILE A 303 26.24 23.43 8.08
N ASP A 304 26.00 24.68 7.68
CA ASP A 304 27.02 25.69 7.52
C ASP A 304 27.87 25.71 8.80
N GLU A 305 29.13 25.32 8.70
CA GLU A 305 30.09 25.35 9.81
C GLU A 305 30.14 26.73 10.49
N THR A 306 29.76 27.79 9.75
CA THR A 306 29.57 29.13 10.26
C THR A 306 28.41 29.30 11.24
N LEU A 307 27.33 28.51 11.13
CA LEU A 307 26.18 28.56 12.06
C LEU A 307 26.45 27.77 13.34
N VAL A 308 27.13 26.66 13.26
CA VAL A 308 27.52 25.86 14.44
C VAL A 308 28.61 26.57 15.24
N GLY A 309 29.60 27.17 14.56
CA GLY A 309 30.67 27.94 15.18
C GLY A 309 30.16 29.18 15.92
N LYS A 310 29.19 29.92 15.39
CA LYS A 310 28.61 31.12 16.05
C LYS A 310 27.79 30.75 17.28
N LYS A 311 26.94 29.71 17.24
CA LYS A 311 26.19 29.29 18.43
C LYS A 311 27.05 28.70 19.54
N ALA A 312 28.10 27.97 19.18
CA ALA A 312 29.04 27.43 20.17
C ALA A 312 29.86 28.54 20.86
N GLN A 313 30.18 29.63 20.17
CA GLN A 313 30.83 30.79 20.76
C GLN A 313 29.88 31.63 21.63
N GLU A 314 28.60 31.76 21.28
CA GLU A 314 27.61 32.47 22.12
C GLU A 314 27.29 31.72 23.42
N VAL A 315 27.28 30.40 23.42
CA VAL A 315 27.06 29.58 24.64
C VAL A 315 28.31 29.53 25.53
N ALA A 316 29.50 29.75 24.98
CA ALA A 316 30.75 29.75 25.76
C ALA A 316 31.05 31.12 26.43
N VAL A 317 30.28 32.14 26.09
CA VAL A 317 30.44 33.54 26.63
C VAL A 317 29.28 33.94 27.58
N ALA A 318 28.26 33.06 27.72
CA ALA A 318 27.15 33.23 28.66
C ALA A 318 27.32 32.29 29.88
#